data_4c94ae75304509e472d7a725d57c5679
#
_entry.id   4c94ae75304509e472d7a725d57c5679
#
_cell.length_a   1.000
_cell.length_b   1.000
_cell.length_c   1.000
_cell.angle_alpha   90.00
_cell.angle_beta   90.00
_cell.angle_gamma   90.00
#
_symmetry.space_group_name_H-M   'P 1'
#
loop_
_entity.id
_entity.type
_entity.pdbx_description
1 polymer ?
#
loop_
_entity_poly.entity_id
_entity_poly.type
_entity_poly.pdbx_seq_one_letter_code
_entity_poly.pdbx_strand_id
1 'polypeptide(L)'
;MTRPTHGGNLAWAAALAGCSPSLILDFSASINPLGPPKSAIAAIESQLQNLNAYPDPDYYQLRASLCQLHPTLTPDWILPGNGSAELLTWACRELSELEKTYLVTPAFSDYKRALKAFEATIGEYPLELQVRGYLPTFQPSSLKIDTETRRHGDAETERFSSSVVNANSWMPNVHLSPLGLLLNNPHNPTGQLFDQEVILPLLEQFALVVVDEAFMDFLPPDQQQSLIPRVQDYPNLVIVRSLTKFYSLPGLRLGYCVAHPDRLRRWQQWRDPWPVNILAAAAATAVVKDTDFQQQTWRWLASARSQLFQGLASLPGLHPFPSAANFLLVQSEQPSSQLQKKLLEHSQILIRDCLSFPELGDRYFRVAVRTETDNQRLLDGLNLIL
;
A
#
# COMPACT_ATOMS: atom_id res chain seq x y z
N MET A 1 -12.14 -2.07 25.37
CA MET A 1 -11.86 -1.34 24.11
C MET A 1 -11.73 -2.32 22.96
N THR A 2 -12.37 -2.05 21.83
CA THR A 2 -12.22 -2.88 20.61
C THR A 2 -10.80 -2.77 20.07
N ARG A 3 -10.23 -3.89 19.64
CA ARG A 3 -8.89 -3.96 19.05
C ARG A 3 -8.86 -3.23 17.69
N PRO A 4 -7.86 -2.35 17.44
CA PRO A 4 -7.80 -1.62 16.17
C PRO A 4 -7.43 -2.54 15.01
N THR A 5 -8.08 -2.33 13.86
CA THR A 5 -7.79 -3.05 12.61
C THR A 5 -6.54 -2.54 11.89
N HIS A 6 -6.02 -1.37 12.26
CA HIS A 6 -4.82 -0.75 11.68
C HIS A 6 -3.80 -0.42 12.77
N GLY A 7 -2.50 -0.35 12.38
CA GLY A 7 -1.44 0.15 13.26
C GLY A 7 -1.56 1.66 13.49
N GLY A 8 -0.74 2.18 14.42
CA GLY A 8 -0.66 3.62 14.72
C GLY A 8 -1.71 4.15 15.69
N ASN A 9 -2.51 3.29 16.34
CA ASN A 9 -3.47 3.75 17.35
C ASN A 9 -2.80 3.89 18.73
N LEU A 10 -2.08 5.00 18.90
CA LEU A 10 -1.35 5.29 20.13
C LEU A 10 -2.26 5.50 21.35
N ALA A 11 -3.48 6.03 21.14
CA ALA A 11 -4.44 6.22 22.23
C ALA A 11 -4.90 4.88 22.81
N TRP A 12 -5.19 3.90 21.95
CA TRP A 12 -5.53 2.55 22.38
C TRP A 12 -4.36 1.85 23.10
N ALA A 13 -3.14 1.97 22.51
CA ALA A 13 -1.94 1.37 23.08
C ALA A 13 -1.61 1.95 24.46
N ALA A 14 -1.69 3.27 24.60
CA ALA A 14 -1.45 3.99 25.84
C ALA A 14 -2.44 3.59 26.94
N ALA A 15 -3.72 3.41 26.59
CA ALA A 15 -4.73 2.96 27.54
C ALA A 15 -4.46 1.54 28.06
N LEU A 16 -3.92 0.64 27.20
CA LEU A 16 -3.51 -0.70 27.64
C LEU A 16 -2.24 -0.68 28.49
N ALA A 17 -1.26 0.16 28.11
CA ALA A 17 0.01 0.30 28.82
C ALA A 17 -0.10 1.12 30.12
N GLY A 18 -1.23 1.79 30.36
CA GLY A 18 -1.40 2.69 31.52
C GLY A 18 -0.49 3.92 31.49
N CYS A 19 -0.15 4.45 30.30
CA CYS A 19 0.79 5.56 30.14
C CYS A 19 0.27 6.62 29.16
N SER A 20 1.04 7.71 28.97
CA SER A 20 0.73 8.71 27.94
C SER A 20 1.01 8.16 26.53
N PRO A 21 0.19 8.50 25.50
CA PRO A 21 0.46 8.16 24.10
C PRO A 21 1.87 8.55 23.60
N SER A 22 2.44 9.61 24.13
CA SER A 22 3.79 10.08 23.78
C SER A 22 4.93 9.16 24.26
N LEU A 23 4.65 8.24 25.19
CA LEU A 23 5.61 7.27 25.71
C LEU A 23 5.61 5.97 24.91
N ILE A 24 4.62 5.76 24.04
CA ILE A 24 4.53 4.55 23.23
C ILE A 24 5.54 4.62 22.08
N LEU A 25 6.44 3.66 22.04
CA LEU A 25 7.31 3.42 20.89
C LEU A 25 6.58 2.57 19.85
N ASP A 26 6.18 3.20 18.74
CA ASP A 26 5.30 2.58 17.75
C ASP A 26 6.06 1.86 16.63
N PHE A 27 6.02 0.53 16.64
CA PHE A 27 6.45 -0.34 15.55
C PHE A 27 5.29 -0.87 14.70
N SER A 28 4.05 -0.49 15.01
CA SER A 28 2.87 -0.99 14.31
C SER A 28 2.58 -0.26 12.99
N ALA A 29 3.03 0.99 12.89
CA ALA A 29 2.93 1.82 11.69
C ALA A 29 4.29 1.95 10.98
N SER A 30 4.35 1.50 9.72
CA SER A 30 5.60 1.48 8.93
C SER A 30 5.87 2.84 8.30
N ILE A 31 6.21 3.82 9.15
CA ILE A 31 6.56 5.20 8.78
C ILE A 31 8.09 5.38 8.91
N ASN A 32 8.69 6.13 8.01
CA ASN A 32 10.12 6.46 8.05
C ASN A 32 10.45 7.21 9.37
N PRO A 33 11.36 6.71 10.22
CA PRO A 33 11.68 7.33 11.50
C PRO A 33 12.60 8.55 11.40
N LEU A 34 13.16 8.86 10.20
CA LEU A 34 13.98 10.04 10.00
C LEU A 34 13.19 11.36 10.11
N GLY A 35 11.85 11.24 10.26
CA GLY A 35 10.92 12.35 10.42
C GLY A 35 10.58 13.03 9.09
N PRO A 36 9.68 14.01 9.10
CA PRO A 36 9.41 14.76 7.89
C PRO A 36 10.67 15.50 7.41
N PRO A 37 10.94 15.52 6.08
CA PRO A 37 12.03 16.31 5.53
C PRO A 37 11.89 17.78 5.89
N LYS A 38 13.02 18.49 6.08
CA LYS A 38 13.00 19.94 6.31
C LYS A 38 12.35 20.70 5.16
N SER A 39 12.53 20.21 3.93
CA SER A 39 11.88 20.75 2.73
C SER A 39 10.37 20.71 2.82
N ALA A 40 9.77 19.64 3.38
CA ALA A 40 8.33 19.55 3.62
C ALA A 40 7.84 20.58 4.63
N ILE A 41 8.54 20.70 5.77
CA ILE A 41 8.16 21.64 6.83
C ILE A 41 8.21 23.07 6.30
N ALA A 42 9.30 23.47 5.64
CA ALA A 42 9.43 24.80 5.05
C ALA A 42 8.33 25.08 4.00
N ALA A 43 7.99 24.09 3.16
CA ALA A 43 6.91 24.22 2.20
C ALA A 43 5.53 24.43 2.87
N ILE A 44 5.26 23.67 3.95
CA ILE A 44 4.03 23.80 4.74
C ILE A 44 3.96 25.21 5.36
N GLU A 45 5.00 25.66 6.02
CA GLU A 45 5.07 26.96 6.67
C GLU A 45 4.82 28.10 5.67
N SER A 46 5.36 28.01 4.45
CA SER A 46 5.15 28.99 3.39
C SER A 46 3.70 29.10 2.93
N GLN A 47 2.87 28.09 3.16
CA GLN A 47 1.48 28.03 2.72
C GLN A 47 0.46 28.33 3.83
N LEU A 48 0.88 28.51 5.08
CA LEU A 48 -0.06 28.75 6.19
C LEU A 48 -0.96 29.96 5.98
N GLN A 49 -0.45 31.02 5.34
CA GLN A 49 -1.21 32.24 5.06
C GLN A 49 -2.23 32.06 3.92
N ASN A 50 -2.11 30.98 3.13
CA ASN A 50 -2.97 30.69 1.98
C ASN A 50 -4.13 29.73 2.33
N LEU A 51 -4.32 29.40 3.63
CA LEU A 51 -5.39 28.51 4.09
C LEU A 51 -6.80 29.06 3.84
N ASN A 52 -6.94 30.35 3.53
CA ASN A 52 -8.20 31.01 3.17
C ASN A 52 -8.59 30.83 1.70
N ALA A 53 -7.78 30.17 0.89
CA ALA A 53 -8.05 29.92 -0.53
C ALA A 53 -8.22 28.41 -0.81
N TYR A 54 -9.09 28.09 -1.78
CA TYR A 54 -9.17 26.72 -2.29
C TYR A 54 -7.88 26.34 -3.02
N PRO A 55 -7.45 25.06 -2.95
CA PRO A 55 -6.36 24.56 -3.80
C PRO A 55 -6.68 24.69 -5.28
N ASP A 56 -5.64 24.68 -6.12
CA ASP A 56 -5.78 24.50 -7.57
C ASP A 56 -6.49 23.17 -7.85
N PRO A 57 -7.68 23.15 -8.47
CA PRO A 57 -8.44 21.92 -8.71
C PRO A 57 -7.73 20.96 -9.66
N ASP A 58 -6.85 21.46 -10.53
CA ASP A 58 -6.07 20.68 -11.47
C ASP A 58 -4.73 20.21 -10.89
N TYR A 59 -4.31 20.77 -9.75
CA TYR A 59 -3.03 20.45 -9.10
C TYR A 59 -1.84 20.52 -10.06
N TYR A 60 -1.81 21.51 -10.94
CA TYR A 60 -0.85 21.57 -12.06
C TYR A 60 0.60 21.50 -11.59
N GLN A 61 0.99 22.30 -10.60
CA GLN A 61 2.37 22.30 -10.07
C GLN A 61 2.75 20.96 -9.42
N LEU A 62 1.82 20.37 -8.68
CA LEU A 62 2.04 19.06 -8.06
C LEU A 62 2.21 17.98 -9.11
N ARG A 63 1.31 17.89 -10.09
CA ARG A 63 1.38 16.91 -11.20
C ARG A 63 2.67 17.07 -12.00
N ALA A 64 3.06 18.31 -12.33
CA ALA A 64 4.32 18.60 -13.02
C ALA A 64 5.55 18.19 -12.19
N SER A 65 5.51 18.36 -10.87
CA SER A 65 6.59 17.91 -10.00
C SER A 65 6.67 16.39 -9.89
N LEU A 66 5.54 15.70 -9.82
CA LEU A 66 5.50 14.23 -9.83
C LEU A 66 6.02 13.65 -11.16
N CYS A 67 5.79 14.32 -12.31
CA CYS A 67 6.38 13.94 -13.58
C CYS A 67 7.92 13.94 -13.58
N GLN A 68 8.56 14.70 -12.69
CA GLN A 68 10.03 14.68 -12.59
C GLN A 68 10.55 13.33 -12.06
N LEU A 69 9.73 12.59 -11.29
CA LEU A 69 10.03 11.21 -10.89
C LEU A 69 9.77 10.21 -12.02
N HIS A 70 8.99 10.59 -13.02
CA HIS A 70 8.52 9.73 -14.12
C HIS A 70 8.66 10.47 -15.46
N PRO A 71 9.90 10.64 -15.99
CA PRO A 71 10.19 11.54 -17.12
C PRO A 71 9.48 11.18 -18.44
N THR A 72 8.98 9.95 -18.59
CA THR A 72 8.24 9.50 -19.77
C THR A 72 6.78 9.91 -19.75
N LEU A 73 6.26 10.41 -18.60
CA LEU A 73 4.86 10.73 -18.44
C LEU A 73 4.61 12.24 -18.52
N THR A 74 3.42 12.59 -18.99
CA THR A 74 2.87 13.95 -18.90
C THR A 74 1.96 14.07 -17.67
N PRO A 75 1.62 15.29 -17.21
CA PRO A 75 0.71 15.48 -16.07
C PRO A 75 -0.65 14.78 -16.20
N ASP A 76 -1.12 14.51 -17.42
CA ASP A 76 -2.40 13.82 -17.64
C ASP A 76 -2.42 12.37 -17.19
N TRP A 77 -1.25 11.75 -17.05
CA TRP A 77 -1.08 10.38 -16.55
C TRP A 77 -1.07 10.28 -15.02
N ILE A 78 -1.10 11.42 -14.32
CA ILE A 78 -0.95 11.48 -12.86
C ILE A 78 -2.15 12.13 -12.22
N LEU A 79 -2.73 11.48 -11.21
CA LEU A 79 -3.84 11.98 -10.42
C LEU A 79 -3.45 12.00 -8.93
N PRO A 80 -3.24 13.16 -8.30
CA PRO A 80 -3.05 13.28 -6.86
C PRO A 80 -4.34 12.98 -6.09
N GLY A 81 -4.22 12.46 -4.87
CA GLY A 81 -5.37 12.14 -4.02
C GLY A 81 -5.10 12.32 -2.53
N ASN A 82 -6.16 12.35 -1.74
CA ASN A 82 -6.13 12.45 -0.27
C ASN A 82 -5.61 11.15 0.37
N GLY A 83 -4.33 10.89 0.17
CA GLY A 83 -3.68 9.61 0.41
C GLY A 83 -3.99 8.58 -0.68
N SER A 84 -3.17 7.53 -0.74
CA SER A 84 -3.44 6.39 -1.62
C SER A 84 -4.80 5.73 -1.35
N ALA A 85 -5.33 5.85 -0.13
CA ALA A 85 -6.61 5.25 0.27
C ALA A 85 -7.80 5.83 -0.52
N GLU A 86 -7.83 7.14 -0.82
CA GLU A 86 -8.84 7.72 -1.69
C GLU A 86 -8.76 7.10 -3.10
N LEU A 87 -7.57 7.07 -3.67
CA LEU A 87 -7.35 6.57 -5.03
C LEU A 87 -7.69 5.07 -5.15
N LEU A 88 -7.34 4.28 -4.13
CA LEU A 88 -7.76 2.88 -4.01
C LEU A 88 -9.29 2.74 -3.91
N THR A 89 -9.98 3.69 -3.29
CA THR A 89 -11.44 3.68 -3.25
C THR A 89 -12.02 3.83 -4.66
N TRP A 90 -11.49 4.71 -5.49
CA TRP A 90 -11.92 4.87 -6.89
C TRP A 90 -11.53 3.68 -7.76
N ALA A 91 -10.33 3.13 -7.54
CA ALA A 91 -9.93 1.88 -8.19
C ALA A 91 -10.89 0.72 -7.85
N CYS A 92 -11.26 0.58 -6.56
CA CYS A 92 -12.21 -0.44 -6.12
C CYS A 92 -13.63 -0.22 -6.67
N ARG A 93 -14.05 1.05 -6.85
CA ARG A 93 -15.31 1.37 -7.55
C ARG A 93 -15.27 0.86 -8.99
N GLU A 94 -14.19 1.12 -9.74
CA GLU A 94 -14.08 0.62 -11.11
C GLU A 94 -13.97 -0.91 -11.17
N LEU A 95 -13.22 -1.51 -10.24
CA LEU A 95 -13.13 -2.97 -10.10
C LEU A 95 -14.48 -3.62 -9.80
N SER A 96 -15.40 -2.92 -9.12
CA SER A 96 -16.74 -3.46 -8.81
C SER A 96 -17.67 -3.53 -10.04
N GLU A 97 -17.33 -2.86 -11.13
CA GLU A 97 -18.06 -2.95 -12.40
C GLU A 97 -17.73 -4.24 -13.18
N LEU A 98 -16.72 -4.99 -12.74
CA LEU A 98 -16.29 -6.25 -13.33
C LEU A 98 -17.02 -7.44 -12.70
N GLU A 99 -17.04 -8.55 -13.41
CA GLU A 99 -17.71 -9.79 -12.93
C GLU A 99 -17.13 -10.27 -11.59
N LYS A 100 -15.80 -10.20 -11.44
CA LYS A 100 -15.10 -10.60 -10.22
C LYS A 100 -13.76 -9.91 -10.11
N THR A 101 -13.39 -9.51 -8.88
CA THR A 101 -12.07 -8.96 -8.55
C THR A 101 -11.30 -9.92 -7.67
N TYR A 102 -10.11 -10.31 -8.11
CA TYR A 102 -9.21 -11.13 -7.32
C TYR A 102 -8.31 -10.24 -6.46
N LEU A 103 -8.17 -10.63 -5.18
CA LEU A 103 -7.20 -10.07 -4.23
C LEU A 103 -6.09 -11.08 -3.97
N VAL A 104 -4.84 -10.64 -4.06
CA VAL A 104 -3.71 -11.41 -3.55
C VAL A 104 -3.73 -11.33 -2.02
N THR A 105 -3.85 -12.48 -1.35
CA THR A 105 -3.95 -12.57 0.11
C THR A 105 -2.73 -13.26 0.73
N PRO A 106 -2.35 -12.91 1.98
CA PRO A 106 -3.02 -12.01 2.92
C PRO A 106 -3.04 -10.56 2.43
N ALA A 107 -4.19 -9.90 2.40
CA ALA A 107 -4.38 -8.58 1.81
C ALA A 107 -4.58 -7.48 2.86
N PHE A 108 -4.12 -6.27 2.55
CA PHE A 108 -4.40 -5.11 3.38
C PHE A 108 -5.94 -4.93 3.54
N SER A 109 -6.41 -4.86 4.78
CA SER A 109 -7.84 -4.92 5.11
C SER A 109 -8.69 -3.84 4.44
N ASP A 110 -8.09 -2.70 4.10
CA ASP A 110 -8.79 -1.59 3.45
C ASP A 110 -9.22 -1.91 2.00
N TYR A 111 -8.54 -2.82 1.32
CA TYR A 111 -8.96 -3.29 -0.01
C TYR A 111 -10.32 -4.00 0.05
N LYS A 112 -10.46 -4.94 1.00
CA LYS A 112 -11.74 -5.64 1.21
C LYS A 112 -12.85 -4.66 1.64
N ARG A 113 -12.52 -3.67 2.48
CA ARG A 113 -13.46 -2.61 2.89
C ARG A 113 -13.95 -1.81 1.69
N ALA A 114 -13.02 -1.33 0.85
CA ALA A 114 -13.34 -0.51 -0.31
C ALA A 114 -14.14 -1.29 -1.37
N LEU A 115 -13.74 -2.52 -1.69
CA LEU A 115 -14.48 -3.39 -2.63
C LEU A 115 -15.89 -3.70 -2.14
N LYS A 116 -16.05 -4.02 -0.85
CA LYS A 116 -17.36 -4.28 -0.25
C LYS A 116 -18.27 -3.05 -0.24
N ALA A 117 -17.72 -1.84 -0.11
CA ALA A 117 -18.48 -0.60 -0.16
C ALA A 117 -19.16 -0.36 -1.52
N PHE A 118 -18.67 -1.01 -2.57
CA PHE A 118 -19.23 -0.97 -3.91
C PHE A 118 -19.80 -2.34 -4.35
N GLU A 119 -20.06 -3.24 -3.40
CA GLU A 119 -20.69 -4.54 -3.65
C GLU A 119 -19.93 -5.43 -4.65
N ALA A 120 -18.61 -5.25 -4.77
CA ALA A 120 -17.76 -6.02 -5.67
C ALA A 120 -17.77 -7.52 -5.31
N THR A 121 -17.88 -8.39 -6.30
CA THR A 121 -17.63 -9.82 -6.14
C THR A 121 -16.14 -10.07 -5.96
N ILE A 122 -15.73 -10.60 -4.80
CA ILE A 122 -14.32 -10.79 -4.44
C ILE A 122 -13.93 -12.25 -4.57
N GLY A 123 -12.85 -12.52 -5.31
CA GLY A 123 -12.09 -13.76 -5.26
C GLY A 123 -10.80 -13.56 -4.47
N GLU A 124 -10.32 -14.57 -3.79
CA GLU A 124 -9.05 -14.55 -3.08
C GLU A 124 -8.04 -15.42 -3.78
N TYR A 125 -6.81 -14.90 -3.91
CA TYR A 125 -5.67 -15.64 -4.40
C TYR A 125 -4.62 -15.71 -3.29
N PRO A 126 -4.56 -16.82 -2.55
CA PRO A 126 -3.64 -16.95 -1.42
C PRO A 126 -2.19 -17.09 -1.89
N LEU A 127 -1.30 -16.29 -1.29
CA LEU A 127 0.13 -16.54 -1.35
C LEU A 127 0.46 -17.68 -0.38
N GLU A 128 1.11 -18.71 -0.86
CA GLU A 128 1.64 -19.77 0.00
C GLU A 128 2.83 -19.25 0.80
N LEU A 129 2.63 -19.03 2.10
CA LEU A 129 3.70 -18.70 3.02
C LEU A 129 4.46 -19.99 3.38
N GLN A 130 5.59 -20.22 2.78
CA GLN A 130 6.42 -21.39 3.13
C GLN A 130 7.06 -21.20 4.51
N VAL A 131 6.83 -22.17 5.38
CA VAL A 131 7.50 -22.30 6.68
C VAL A 131 9.00 -22.48 6.43
N ARG A 132 9.81 -21.51 6.77
CA ARG A 132 11.29 -21.40 6.77
C ARG A 132 11.85 -20.33 5.82
N GLY A 133 11.37 -19.07 5.90
CA GLY A 133 12.13 -17.93 5.35
C GLY A 133 12.22 -17.84 3.82
N TYR A 134 11.56 -18.72 3.08
CA TYR A 134 11.39 -18.62 1.63
C TYR A 134 10.00 -18.08 1.34
N LEU A 135 9.96 -16.93 0.66
CA LEU A 135 8.71 -16.37 0.15
C LEU A 135 8.28 -17.17 -1.08
N PRO A 136 7.01 -17.54 -1.20
CA PRO A 136 6.53 -18.23 -2.38
C PRO A 136 6.64 -17.29 -3.59
N THR A 137 7.05 -17.81 -4.71
CA THR A 137 6.93 -17.14 -5.99
C THR A 137 5.45 -17.04 -6.35
N PHE A 138 4.99 -15.84 -6.66
CA PHE A 138 3.69 -15.65 -7.28
C PHE A 138 3.69 -16.39 -8.62
N GLN A 139 2.88 -17.44 -8.75
CA GLN A 139 2.77 -18.20 -9.98
C GLN A 139 1.45 -17.86 -10.68
N PRO A 140 1.49 -17.06 -11.75
CA PRO A 140 0.29 -16.71 -12.53
C PRO A 140 -0.47 -17.93 -13.06
N SER A 141 0.26 -19.02 -13.35
CA SER A 141 -0.30 -20.29 -13.84
C SER A 141 -1.20 -21.03 -12.85
N SER A 142 -1.20 -20.65 -11.57
CA SER A 142 -2.11 -21.24 -10.56
C SER A 142 -3.44 -20.50 -10.46
N LEU A 143 -3.62 -19.35 -11.14
CA LEU A 143 -4.92 -18.73 -11.38
C LEU A 143 -5.69 -19.60 -12.40
N LYS A 144 -6.28 -20.70 -11.92
CA LYS A 144 -7.30 -21.41 -12.71
C LYS A 144 -8.49 -20.47 -12.82
N ILE A 145 -8.58 -19.74 -13.93
CA ILE A 145 -9.79 -19.09 -14.34
C ILE A 145 -10.74 -20.24 -14.65
N ASP A 146 -11.74 -20.45 -13.81
CA ASP A 146 -12.80 -21.44 -14.04
C ASP A 146 -13.55 -21.06 -15.33
N THR A 147 -13.08 -21.58 -16.44
CA THR A 147 -13.74 -21.44 -17.75
C THR A 147 -14.93 -22.39 -17.90
N GLU A 148 -15.23 -23.21 -16.89
CA GLU A 148 -16.31 -24.21 -16.96
C GLU A 148 -17.74 -23.64 -16.79
N THR A 149 -17.92 -22.40 -16.38
CA THR A 149 -19.26 -21.82 -16.22
C THR A 149 -19.91 -21.38 -17.55
N ARG A 150 -19.28 -21.62 -18.70
CA ARG A 150 -19.80 -21.20 -20.02
C ARG A 150 -20.61 -22.27 -20.79
N ARG A 151 -21.00 -23.41 -20.21
CA ARG A 151 -21.67 -24.49 -20.95
C ARG A 151 -23.09 -24.83 -20.55
N HIS A 152 -23.79 -24.08 -19.74
CA HIS A 152 -25.24 -24.31 -19.57
C HIS A 152 -25.98 -22.98 -19.39
N GLY A 153 -26.54 -22.50 -20.47
CA GLY A 153 -27.40 -21.32 -20.48
C GLY A 153 -27.84 -20.92 -21.88
N ASP A 154 -28.24 -21.93 -22.71
CA ASP A 154 -29.06 -21.64 -23.87
C ASP A 154 -30.51 -21.49 -23.46
N ALA A 155 -31.14 -20.44 -24.00
CA ALA A 155 -32.57 -20.12 -23.95
C ALA A 155 -33.06 -19.39 -22.67
N GLU A 156 -32.94 -18.08 -22.72
CA GLU A 156 -34.02 -17.09 -22.57
C GLU A 156 -33.42 -15.69 -22.57
N THR A 157 -33.07 -15.25 -23.77
CA THR A 157 -32.75 -13.86 -24.04
C THR A 157 -34.00 -13.23 -24.59
N GLU A 158 -34.54 -12.24 -23.90
CA GLU A 158 -35.00 -11.00 -24.52
C GLU A 158 -35.52 -10.04 -23.45
N ARG A 159 -35.00 -8.82 -23.53
CA ARG A 159 -35.43 -7.57 -22.89
C ARG A 159 -34.67 -7.12 -21.61
N PHE A 160 -33.43 -6.74 -21.77
CA PHE A 160 -32.95 -5.49 -21.19
C PHE A 160 -32.07 -4.80 -22.23
N SER A 161 -32.71 -4.03 -23.10
CA SER A 161 -32.01 -3.19 -24.06
C SER A 161 -31.70 -1.84 -23.42
N SER A 162 -30.46 -1.41 -23.71
CA SER A 162 -30.01 -0.03 -23.93
C SER A 162 -30.04 0.92 -22.74
N SER A 163 -28.89 1.03 -22.09
CA SER A 163 -28.14 2.29 -21.90
C SER A 163 -26.85 2.10 -21.13
N VAL A 164 -26.11 1.03 -21.36
CA VAL A 164 -24.70 1.02 -21.02
C VAL A 164 -23.99 1.79 -22.13
N VAL A 165 -23.87 3.10 -21.94
CA VAL A 165 -22.91 3.91 -22.71
C VAL A 165 -21.57 3.18 -22.63
N ASN A 166 -21.02 2.85 -23.79
CA ASN A 166 -19.72 2.18 -23.95
C ASN A 166 -18.62 3.06 -23.34
N ALA A 167 -18.49 3.02 -22.01
CA ALA A 167 -17.59 3.87 -21.24
C ALA A 167 -16.11 3.55 -21.46
N ASN A 168 -15.78 2.52 -22.25
CA ASN A 168 -14.45 2.01 -22.49
C ASN A 168 -14.03 2.04 -23.97
N SER A 169 -14.51 3.02 -24.76
CA SER A 169 -14.15 3.16 -26.18
C SER A 169 -12.64 3.37 -26.44
N TRP A 170 -11.86 3.64 -25.40
CA TRP A 170 -10.42 3.82 -25.46
C TRP A 170 -9.63 2.52 -25.17
N MET A 171 -10.28 1.46 -24.67
CA MET A 171 -9.63 0.16 -24.54
C MET A 171 -9.55 -0.53 -25.90
N PRO A 172 -8.39 -1.07 -26.31
CA PRO A 172 -8.31 -1.91 -27.49
C PRO A 172 -9.29 -3.08 -27.31
N ASN A 173 -9.92 -3.52 -28.42
CA ASN A 173 -10.81 -4.69 -28.50
C ASN A 173 -10.05 -6.01 -28.22
N VAL A 174 -9.44 -6.11 -27.05
CA VAL A 174 -8.86 -7.36 -26.57
C VAL A 174 -9.97 -8.06 -25.80
N HIS A 175 -10.25 -9.31 -26.14
CA HIS A 175 -11.17 -10.18 -25.39
C HIS A 175 -10.55 -10.54 -24.03
N LEU A 176 -10.35 -9.54 -23.19
CA LEU A 176 -9.93 -9.74 -21.81
C LEU A 176 -11.09 -10.34 -21.01
N SER A 177 -10.77 -11.25 -20.10
CA SER A 177 -11.77 -11.73 -19.15
C SER A 177 -12.34 -10.54 -18.35
N PRO A 178 -13.64 -10.47 -18.06
CA PRO A 178 -14.26 -9.41 -17.27
C PRO A 178 -13.86 -9.49 -15.78
N LEU A 179 -12.60 -9.78 -15.53
CA LEU A 179 -12.00 -9.98 -14.20
C LEU A 179 -11.06 -8.83 -13.85
N GLY A 180 -11.05 -8.47 -12.58
CA GLY A 180 -10.13 -7.51 -12.00
C GLY A 180 -9.09 -8.19 -11.12
N LEU A 181 -7.93 -7.55 -10.97
CA LEU A 181 -6.87 -7.95 -10.05
C LEU A 181 -6.42 -6.74 -9.22
N LEU A 182 -6.34 -6.93 -7.90
CA LEU A 182 -5.76 -5.97 -6.98
C LEU A 182 -4.65 -6.64 -6.15
N LEU A 183 -3.45 -6.12 -6.25
CA LEU A 183 -2.29 -6.58 -5.50
C LEU A 183 -1.46 -5.39 -5.02
N ASN A 184 -0.53 -5.63 -4.10
CA ASN A 184 0.44 -4.62 -3.70
C ASN A 184 1.88 -5.12 -3.87
N ASN A 185 2.78 -4.21 -4.26
CA ASN A 185 4.18 -4.49 -4.52
C ASN A 185 5.08 -3.31 -4.07
N PRO A 186 5.96 -3.45 -3.07
CA PRO A 186 6.17 -4.62 -2.19
C PRO A 186 4.94 -5.02 -1.39
N HIS A 187 4.79 -6.32 -1.17
CA HIS A 187 3.59 -6.91 -0.58
C HIS A 187 3.46 -6.63 0.91
N ASN A 188 2.32 -6.17 1.36
CA ASN A 188 1.97 -5.99 2.76
C ASN A 188 0.93 -7.05 3.17
N PRO A 189 1.22 -7.95 4.13
CA PRO A 189 2.19 -7.76 5.22
C PRO A 189 3.55 -8.46 5.06
N THR A 190 3.82 -9.18 3.97
CA THR A 190 5.00 -10.07 3.89
C THR A 190 6.32 -9.34 3.60
N GLY A 191 6.27 -8.16 2.98
CA GLY A 191 7.45 -7.44 2.52
C GLY A 191 8.06 -7.98 1.22
N GLN A 192 7.42 -8.98 0.60
CA GLN A 192 7.89 -9.57 -0.67
C GLN A 192 7.84 -8.53 -1.80
N LEU A 193 8.85 -8.54 -2.62
CA LEU A 193 8.90 -7.82 -3.89
C LEU A 193 8.64 -8.80 -5.01
N PHE A 194 7.66 -8.51 -5.84
CA PHE A 194 7.40 -9.27 -7.07
C PHE A 194 8.14 -8.60 -8.23
N ASP A 195 8.85 -9.39 -9.02
CA ASP A 195 9.49 -8.92 -10.23
C ASP A 195 8.43 -8.52 -11.28
N GLN A 196 8.78 -7.56 -12.15
CA GLN A 196 7.86 -7.10 -13.20
C GLN A 196 7.42 -8.25 -14.11
N GLU A 197 8.34 -9.17 -14.44
CA GLU A 197 8.11 -10.35 -15.29
C GLU A 197 7.03 -11.28 -14.75
N VAL A 198 6.78 -11.24 -13.45
CA VAL A 198 5.71 -12.02 -12.80
C VAL A 198 4.34 -11.34 -12.97
N ILE A 199 4.31 -10.01 -12.98
CA ILE A 199 3.05 -9.25 -13.05
C ILE A 199 2.65 -8.95 -14.49
N LEU A 200 3.59 -8.70 -15.39
CA LEU A 200 3.30 -8.32 -16.78
C LEU A 200 2.37 -9.29 -17.52
N PRO A 201 2.52 -10.63 -17.42
CA PRO A 201 1.59 -11.56 -18.07
C PRO A 201 0.15 -11.47 -17.58
N LEU A 202 -0.08 -10.92 -16.36
CA LEU A 202 -1.43 -10.74 -15.82
C LEU A 202 -2.17 -9.60 -16.50
N LEU A 203 -1.45 -8.61 -17.06
CA LEU A 203 -2.05 -7.51 -17.80
C LEU A 203 -2.76 -7.96 -19.07
N GLU A 204 -2.38 -9.13 -19.61
CA GLU A 204 -3.02 -9.74 -20.77
C GLU A 204 -4.23 -10.60 -20.39
N GLN A 205 -4.45 -10.88 -19.10
CA GLN A 205 -5.48 -11.79 -18.62
C GLN A 205 -6.66 -11.06 -17.94
N PHE A 206 -6.40 -9.90 -17.34
CA PHE A 206 -7.37 -9.15 -16.55
C PHE A 206 -7.79 -7.86 -17.26
N ALA A 207 -9.08 -7.53 -17.18
CA ALA A 207 -9.61 -6.28 -17.74
C ALA A 207 -9.09 -5.03 -16.99
N LEU A 208 -8.76 -5.19 -15.70
CA LEU A 208 -8.17 -4.13 -14.88
C LEU A 208 -7.21 -4.75 -13.86
N VAL A 209 -5.98 -4.25 -13.83
CA VAL A 209 -4.97 -4.59 -12.84
C VAL A 209 -4.58 -3.35 -12.05
N VAL A 210 -4.82 -3.39 -10.75
CA VAL A 210 -4.44 -2.32 -9.81
C VAL A 210 -3.27 -2.79 -8.96
N VAL A 211 -2.16 -2.07 -9.00
CA VAL A 211 -0.97 -2.35 -8.19
C VAL A 211 -0.75 -1.22 -7.19
N ASP A 212 -0.89 -1.53 -5.91
CA ASP A 212 -0.55 -0.60 -4.83
C ASP A 212 0.96 -0.67 -4.55
N GLU A 213 1.68 0.34 -5.01
CA GLU A 213 3.12 0.51 -4.82
C GLU A 213 3.47 1.45 -3.65
N ALA A 214 2.65 1.46 -2.59
CA ALA A 214 2.82 2.39 -1.46
C ALA A 214 4.14 2.25 -0.69
N PHE A 215 4.88 1.15 -0.87
CA PHE A 215 6.18 0.89 -0.27
C PHE A 215 7.34 0.88 -1.28
N MET A 216 7.07 1.09 -2.57
CA MET A 216 8.08 1.00 -3.63
C MET A 216 9.19 2.04 -3.48
N ASP A 217 8.88 3.24 -2.99
CA ASP A 217 9.87 4.31 -2.81
C ASP A 217 10.96 3.98 -1.79
N PHE A 218 10.77 2.96 -0.92
CA PHE A 218 11.80 2.47 -0.02
C PHE A 218 12.94 1.69 -0.71
N LEU A 219 12.75 1.35 -1.98
CA LEU A 219 13.80 0.79 -2.83
C LEU A 219 14.48 1.91 -3.63
N PRO A 220 15.81 1.93 -3.73
CA PRO A 220 16.51 2.80 -4.67
C PRO A 220 16.00 2.60 -6.10
N PRO A 221 16.06 3.61 -6.97
CA PRO A 221 15.48 3.54 -8.32
C PRO A 221 15.95 2.35 -9.17
N ASP A 222 17.21 1.94 -9.01
CA ASP A 222 17.83 0.80 -9.72
C ASP A 222 17.35 -0.58 -9.21
N GLN A 223 16.68 -0.63 -8.05
CA GLN A 223 16.16 -1.85 -7.42
C GLN A 223 14.62 -1.92 -7.47
N GLN A 224 13.96 -0.87 -7.94
CA GLN A 224 12.51 -0.83 -8.02
C GLN A 224 11.97 -1.77 -9.10
N GLN A 225 10.91 -2.48 -8.76
CA GLN A 225 10.12 -3.31 -9.68
C GLN A 225 8.79 -2.61 -10.04
N SER A 226 8.84 -1.28 -10.18
CA SER A 226 7.67 -0.47 -10.50
C SER A 226 7.18 -0.67 -11.91
N LEU A 227 5.87 -0.83 -12.07
CA LEU A 227 5.21 -0.92 -13.37
C LEU A 227 4.83 0.46 -13.96
N ILE A 228 5.16 1.57 -13.32
CA ILE A 228 4.89 2.92 -13.85
C ILE A 228 5.42 3.10 -15.28
N PRO A 229 6.64 2.62 -15.64
CA PRO A 229 7.12 2.73 -17.03
C PRO A 229 6.28 1.99 -18.08
N ARG A 230 5.38 1.09 -17.64
CA ARG A 230 4.54 0.27 -18.51
C ARG A 230 3.11 0.78 -18.68
N VAL A 231 2.71 1.83 -17.97
CA VAL A 231 1.31 2.31 -18.01
C VAL A 231 0.89 2.83 -19.40
N GLN A 232 1.85 3.24 -20.23
CA GLN A 232 1.58 3.69 -21.60
C GLN A 232 1.32 2.51 -22.55
N ASP A 233 1.90 1.35 -22.26
CA ASP A 233 1.74 0.12 -23.05
C ASP A 233 0.45 -0.63 -22.66
N TYR A 234 -0.01 -0.46 -21.41
CA TYR A 234 -1.12 -1.22 -20.83
C TYR A 234 -2.21 -0.28 -20.27
N PRO A 235 -3.22 0.09 -21.06
CA PRO A 235 -4.29 1.00 -20.61
C PRO A 235 -5.14 0.43 -19.47
N ASN A 236 -5.10 -0.87 -19.23
CA ASN A 236 -5.77 -1.55 -18.09
C ASN A 236 -4.91 -1.58 -16.81
N LEU A 237 -3.73 -0.97 -16.81
CA LEU A 237 -2.85 -0.89 -15.63
C LEU A 237 -3.10 0.39 -14.84
N VAL A 238 -3.22 0.25 -13.54
CA VAL A 238 -3.33 1.35 -12.57
C VAL A 238 -2.30 1.15 -11.46
N ILE A 239 -1.46 2.16 -11.25
CA ILE A 239 -0.47 2.17 -10.17
C ILE A 239 -0.86 3.22 -9.13
N VAL A 240 -0.84 2.82 -7.85
CA VAL A 240 -1.13 3.75 -6.74
C VAL A 240 0.13 3.90 -5.88
N ARG A 241 0.54 5.13 -5.62
CA ARG A 241 1.70 5.51 -4.81
C ARG A 241 1.30 6.27 -3.55
N SER A 242 2.08 6.15 -2.50
CA SER A 242 1.86 6.84 -1.23
C SER A 242 3.07 7.66 -0.83
N LEU A 243 2.90 8.97 -0.67
CA LEU A 243 3.96 9.86 -0.16
C LEU A 243 3.98 9.95 1.38
N THR A 244 3.07 9.24 2.05
CA THR A 244 2.90 9.34 3.51
C THR A 244 3.95 8.56 4.29
N LYS A 245 4.45 7.43 3.75
CA LYS A 245 5.30 6.49 4.50
C LYS A 245 6.78 6.85 4.34
N PHE A 246 7.24 6.95 3.11
CA PHE A 246 8.64 7.25 2.78
C PHE A 246 9.07 8.63 3.29
N TYR A 247 8.22 9.65 3.08
CA TYR A 247 8.51 11.03 3.50
C TYR A 247 7.99 11.37 4.90
N SER A 248 7.52 10.39 5.68
CA SER A 248 7.07 10.61 7.06
C SER A 248 5.97 11.67 7.20
N LEU A 249 5.00 11.68 6.29
CA LEU A 249 3.91 12.67 6.21
C LEU A 249 2.51 12.04 6.34
N PRO A 250 2.27 11.07 7.27
CA PRO A 250 0.98 10.39 7.34
C PRO A 250 -0.19 11.32 7.68
N GLY A 251 0.06 12.39 8.44
CA GLY A 251 -0.95 13.37 8.82
C GLY A 251 -1.43 14.27 7.69
N LEU A 252 -0.61 14.46 6.63
CA LEU A 252 -1.00 15.31 5.48
C LEU A 252 -1.93 14.60 4.50
N ARG A 253 -1.99 13.28 4.53
CA ARG A 253 -2.86 12.49 3.65
C ARG A 253 -2.59 12.74 2.17
N LEU A 254 -1.50 12.18 1.63
CA LEU A 254 -1.10 12.41 0.25
C LEU A 254 -0.64 11.13 -0.45
N GLY A 255 -1.13 10.94 -1.67
CA GLY A 255 -0.71 9.91 -2.61
C GLY A 255 -0.99 10.35 -4.04
N TYR A 256 -0.63 9.53 -5.00
CA TYR A 256 -0.99 9.75 -6.41
C TYR A 256 -1.23 8.41 -7.11
N CYS A 257 -2.01 8.48 -8.18
CA CYS A 257 -2.25 7.37 -9.09
C CYS A 257 -1.63 7.69 -10.45
N VAL A 258 -1.11 6.66 -11.10
CA VAL A 258 -0.63 6.69 -12.48
C VAL A 258 -1.46 5.69 -13.29
N ALA A 259 -2.15 6.16 -14.32
CA ALA A 259 -2.99 5.35 -15.19
C ALA A 259 -3.29 6.10 -16.50
N HIS A 260 -3.99 5.44 -17.43
CA HIS A 260 -4.42 6.05 -18.69
C HIS A 260 -5.24 7.34 -18.42
N PRO A 261 -4.98 8.44 -19.16
CA PRO A 261 -5.63 9.75 -18.93
C PRO A 261 -7.16 9.69 -18.93
N ASP A 262 -7.78 8.89 -19.80
CA ASP A 262 -9.25 8.77 -19.85
C ASP A 262 -9.82 8.15 -18.56
N ARG A 263 -9.12 7.15 -18.00
CA ARG A 263 -9.48 6.59 -16.70
C ARG A 263 -9.40 7.63 -15.60
N LEU A 264 -8.32 8.42 -15.57
CA LEU A 264 -8.14 9.44 -14.55
C LEU A 264 -9.19 10.56 -14.67
N ARG A 265 -9.57 10.95 -15.90
CA ARG A 265 -10.68 11.90 -16.13
C ARG A 265 -12.00 11.34 -15.62
N ARG A 266 -12.28 10.05 -15.81
CA ARG A 266 -13.47 9.40 -15.26
C ARG A 266 -13.48 9.45 -13.72
N TRP A 267 -12.35 9.17 -13.06
CA TRP A 267 -12.24 9.23 -11.59
C TRP A 267 -12.39 10.65 -11.06
N GLN A 268 -11.91 11.66 -11.79
CA GLN A 268 -12.12 13.07 -11.44
C GLN A 268 -13.60 13.45 -11.38
N GLN A 269 -14.47 12.83 -12.18
CA GLN A 269 -15.92 13.05 -12.14
C GLN A 269 -16.61 12.43 -10.91
N TRP A 270 -15.95 11.47 -10.25
CA TRP A 270 -16.51 10.74 -9.11
C TRP A 270 -16.13 11.37 -7.76
N ARG A 271 -15.13 12.19 -7.71
CA ARG A 271 -14.52 12.68 -6.48
C ARG A 271 -14.80 14.17 -6.27
N ASP A 272 -14.55 14.62 -5.03
CA ASP A 272 -14.50 16.04 -4.68
C ASP A 272 -13.46 16.77 -5.55
N PRO A 273 -13.76 18.00 -6.03
CA PRO A 273 -12.81 18.77 -6.85
C PRO A 273 -11.55 19.22 -6.10
N TRP A 274 -11.53 19.22 -4.75
CA TRP A 274 -10.39 19.64 -3.93
C TRP A 274 -9.94 18.55 -2.93
N PRO A 275 -9.64 17.32 -3.37
CA PRO A 275 -9.34 16.22 -2.44
C PRO A 275 -8.03 16.40 -1.69
N VAL A 276 -7.05 17.10 -2.27
CA VAL A 276 -5.73 17.33 -1.66
C VAL A 276 -5.65 18.73 -1.10
N ASN A 277 -5.40 18.86 0.20
CA ASN A 277 -5.25 20.16 0.85
C ASN A 277 -3.97 20.87 0.39
N ILE A 278 -3.97 22.19 0.49
CA ILE A 278 -2.89 23.06 -0.01
C ILE A 278 -1.52 22.75 0.64
N LEU A 279 -1.49 22.39 1.93
CA LEU A 279 -0.27 22.08 2.66
C LEU A 279 0.33 20.77 2.15
N ALA A 280 -0.51 19.76 1.89
CA ALA A 280 -0.09 18.49 1.32
C ALA A 280 0.47 18.68 -0.10
N ALA A 281 -0.19 19.47 -0.94
CA ALA A 281 0.28 19.74 -2.30
C ALA A 281 1.63 20.44 -2.31
N ALA A 282 1.84 21.42 -1.43
CA ALA A 282 3.11 22.14 -1.30
C ALA A 282 4.21 21.22 -0.77
N ALA A 283 3.94 20.45 0.28
CA ALA A 283 4.88 19.50 0.85
C ALA A 283 5.33 18.46 -0.20
N ALA A 284 4.39 17.88 -0.96
CA ALA A 284 4.72 16.94 -2.02
C ALA A 284 5.62 17.53 -3.09
N THR A 285 5.28 18.73 -3.57
CA THR A 285 6.08 19.45 -4.57
C THR A 285 7.54 19.65 -4.11
N ALA A 286 7.75 19.83 -2.81
CA ALA A 286 9.09 19.97 -2.22
C ALA A 286 9.82 18.62 -2.06
N VAL A 287 9.14 17.62 -1.47
CA VAL A 287 9.82 16.36 -1.08
C VAL A 287 10.21 15.48 -2.26
N VAL A 288 9.49 15.54 -3.39
CA VAL A 288 9.87 14.79 -4.59
C VAL A 288 11.21 15.23 -5.18
N LYS A 289 11.66 16.45 -4.84
CA LYS A 289 12.95 17.03 -5.25
C LYS A 289 14.05 16.87 -4.20
N ASP A 290 13.72 16.39 -3.00
CA ASP A 290 14.65 16.27 -1.87
C ASP A 290 15.47 14.98 -1.99
N THR A 291 16.43 15.00 -2.90
CA THR A 291 17.31 13.85 -3.18
C THR A 291 18.17 13.47 -1.98
N ASP A 292 18.53 14.44 -1.13
CA ASP A 292 19.33 14.19 0.07
C ASP A 292 18.57 13.34 1.08
N PHE A 293 17.29 13.68 1.33
CA PHE A 293 16.42 12.88 2.20
C PHE A 293 16.17 11.48 1.64
N GLN A 294 15.97 11.36 0.31
CA GLN A 294 15.81 10.07 -0.35
C GLN A 294 17.04 9.18 -0.13
N GLN A 295 18.23 9.70 -0.40
CA GLN A 295 19.49 8.96 -0.23
C GLN A 295 19.77 8.61 1.24
N GLN A 296 19.46 9.50 2.19
CA GLN A 296 19.56 9.22 3.61
C GLN A 296 18.62 8.07 4.02
N THR A 297 17.39 8.08 3.51
CA THR A 297 16.39 7.05 3.77
C THR A 297 16.86 5.68 3.28
N TRP A 298 17.35 5.58 2.05
CA TRP A 298 17.82 4.29 1.51
C TRP A 298 19.03 3.75 2.27
N ARG A 299 20.00 4.60 2.61
CA ARG A 299 21.17 4.20 3.42
C ARG A 299 20.78 3.72 4.81
N TRP A 300 19.92 4.49 5.49
CA TRP A 300 19.40 4.10 6.80
C TRP A 300 18.67 2.76 6.73
N LEU A 301 17.75 2.59 5.79
CA LEU A 301 16.92 1.39 5.73
C LEU A 301 17.74 0.12 5.47
N ALA A 302 18.76 0.19 4.62
CA ALA A 302 19.61 -0.95 4.31
C ALA A 302 20.30 -1.50 5.58
N SER A 303 20.92 -0.61 6.39
CA SER A 303 21.58 -0.98 7.64
C SER A 303 20.57 -1.42 8.71
N ALA A 304 19.59 -0.57 9.01
CA ALA A 304 18.65 -0.78 10.11
C ALA A 304 17.76 -2.02 9.91
N ARG A 305 17.35 -2.33 8.66
CA ARG A 305 16.58 -3.52 8.34
C ARG A 305 17.40 -4.79 8.55
N SER A 306 18.67 -4.81 8.11
CA SER A 306 19.57 -5.94 8.29
C SER A 306 19.82 -6.21 9.79
N GLN A 307 20.11 -5.17 10.55
CA GLN A 307 20.30 -5.26 12.01
C GLN A 307 19.06 -5.84 12.70
N LEU A 308 17.88 -5.27 12.42
CA LEU A 308 16.62 -5.73 13.04
C LEU A 308 16.31 -7.18 12.65
N PHE A 309 16.50 -7.55 11.38
CA PHE A 309 16.29 -8.92 10.91
C PHE A 309 17.19 -9.92 11.66
N GLN A 310 18.49 -9.64 11.76
CA GLN A 310 19.45 -10.51 12.46
C GLN A 310 19.13 -10.59 13.95
N GLY A 311 18.80 -9.45 14.58
CA GLY A 311 18.40 -9.41 15.98
C GLY A 311 17.17 -10.26 16.27
N LEU A 312 16.12 -10.13 15.44
CA LEU A 312 14.91 -10.96 15.57
C LEU A 312 15.19 -12.45 15.33
N ALA A 313 16.01 -12.78 14.35
CA ALA A 313 16.37 -14.17 14.04
C ALA A 313 17.21 -14.84 15.15
N SER A 314 17.88 -14.07 16.00
CA SER A 314 18.64 -14.59 17.14
C SER A 314 17.79 -14.88 18.37
N LEU A 315 16.54 -14.37 18.42
CA LEU A 315 15.62 -14.61 19.54
C LEU A 315 14.90 -15.94 19.39
N PRO A 316 14.79 -16.74 20.48
CA PRO A 316 14.16 -18.05 20.40
C PRO A 316 12.68 -17.96 20.04
N GLY A 317 12.22 -18.84 19.14
CA GLY A 317 10.83 -18.93 18.71
C GLY A 317 10.36 -17.80 17.80
N LEU A 318 11.28 -16.95 17.28
CA LEU A 318 10.97 -15.92 16.28
C LEU A 318 11.64 -16.22 14.94
N HIS A 319 10.87 -16.10 13.86
CA HIS A 319 11.32 -16.35 12.49
C HIS A 319 10.94 -15.17 11.58
N PRO A 320 11.82 -14.14 11.44
CA PRO A 320 11.57 -13.02 10.56
C PRO A 320 11.68 -13.43 9.09
N PHE A 321 10.85 -12.83 8.23
CA PHE A 321 10.89 -13.00 6.79
C PHE A 321 11.71 -11.87 6.14
N PRO A 322 12.48 -12.17 5.07
CA PRO A 322 13.12 -11.13 4.25
C PRO A 322 12.09 -10.13 3.71
N SER A 323 12.47 -8.87 3.61
CA SER A 323 11.55 -7.81 3.19
C SER A 323 12.25 -6.78 2.30
N ALA A 324 11.54 -6.31 1.28
CA ALA A 324 11.93 -5.17 0.45
C ALA A 324 11.37 -3.83 0.98
N ALA A 325 10.45 -3.87 1.97
CA ALA A 325 9.84 -2.70 2.57
C ALA A 325 10.54 -2.25 3.87
N ASN A 326 10.02 -1.20 4.49
CA ASN A 326 10.48 -0.70 5.80
C ASN A 326 9.76 -1.38 6.97
N PHE A 327 9.45 -2.66 6.85
CA PHE A 327 8.90 -3.50 7.92
C PHE A 327 9.34 -4.95 7.72
N LEU A 328 9.24 -5.74 8.78
CA LEU A 328 9.46 -7.19 8.76
C LEU A 328 8.20 -7.90 9.24
N LEU A 329 7.78 -8.96 8.53
CA LEU A 329 6.85 -9.94 9.04
C LEU A 329 7.65 -10.95 9.87
N VAL A 330 7.14 -11.35 11.02
CA VAL A 330 7.78 -12.30 11.93
C VAL A 330 6.78 -13.38 12.31
N GLN A 331 7.14 -14.63 12.11
CA GLN A 331 6.41 -15.76 12.67
C GLN A 331 6.88 -16.00 14.10
N SER A 332 5.94 -16.32 15.00
CA SER A 332 6.22 -16.56 16.42
C SER A 332 5.63 -17.88 16.89
N GLU A 333 6.35 -18.58 17.75
CA GLU A 333 5.83 -19.76 18.47
C GLU A 333 4.81 -19.39 19.54
N GLN A 334 4.83 -18.15 20.06
CA GLN A 334 3.82 -17.61 20.96
C GLN A 334 2.74 -16.85 20.18
N PRO A 335 1.51 -16.74 20.71
CA PRO A 335 0.48 -15.88 20.13
C PRO A 335 0.93 -14.42 20.04
N SER A 336 0.86 -13.84 18.85
CA SER A 336 1.28 -12.45 18.57
C SER A 336 0.49 -11.42 19.37
N SER A 337 -0.77 -11.74 19.68
CA SER A 337 -1.65 -10.93 20.53
C SER A 337 -1.16 -10.86 21.97
N GLN A 338 -0.57 -11.94 22.50
CA GLN A 338 0.02 -11.97 23.83
C GLN A 338 1.35 -11.22 23.85
N LEU A 339 2.20 -11.42 22.84
CA LEU A 339 3.47 -10.67 22.70
C LEU A 339 3.21 -9.17 22.63
N GLN A 340 2.24 -8.71 21.82
CA GLN A 340 1.85 -7.31 21.75
C GLN A 340 1.45 -6.75 23.11
N LYS A 341 0.61 -7.49 23.85
CA LYS A 341 0.15 -7.07 25.18
C LYS A 341 1.32 -6.96 26.18
N LYS A 342 2.16 -8.00 26.29
CA LYS A 342 3.33 -8.00 27.18
C LYS A 342 4.31 -6.87 26.84
N LEU A 343 4.61 -6.63 25.54
CA LEU A 343 5.48 -5.52 25.11
C LEU A 343 4.91 -4.16 25.49
N LEU A 344 3.60 -3.96 25.36
CA LEU A 344 2.94 -2.72 25.79
C LEU A 344 3.05 -2.51 27.29
N GLU A 345 2.75 -3.54 28.09
CA GLU A 345 2.72 -3.47 29.56
C GLU A 345 4.12 -3.29 30.17
N HIS A 346 5.14 -3.97 29.64
CA HIS A 346 6.48 -3.97 30.23
C HIS A 346 7.45 -2.95 29.60
N SER A 347 7.28 -2.63 28.32
CA SER A 347 8.26 -1.84 27.59
C SER A 347 7.68 -0.61 26.86
N GLN A 348 6.35 -0.39 26.91
CA GLN A 348 5.62 0.63 26.17
C GLN A 348 5.89 0.56 24.65
N ILE A 349 6.06 -0.65 24.10
CA ILE A 349 6.32 -0.88 22.69
C ILE A 349 5.06 -1.48 22.03
N LEU A 350 4.62 -0.86 20.95
CA LEU A 350 3.49 -1.33 20.15
C LEU A 350 3.98 -2.01 18.87
N ILE A 351 3.81 -3.33 18.76
CA ILE A 351 3.97 -4.08 17.50
C ILE A 351 2.62 -4.25 16.81
N ARG A 352 2.63 -4.62 15.51
CA ARG A 352 1.42 -4.93 14.77
C ARG A 352 1.15 -6.43 14.83
N ASP A 353 0.16 -6.87 15.61
CA ASP A 353 -0.38 -8.22 15.42
C ASP A 353 -0.98 -8.37 14.00
N CYS A 354 -0.98 -9.56 13.47
CA CYS A 354 -1.51 -9.83 12.15
C CYS A 354 -2.93 -10.43 12.17
N LEU A 355 -3.69 -10.29 13.25
CA LEU A 355 -5.05 -10.81 13.37
C LEU A 355 -6.04 -10.21 12.35
N SER A 356 -5.73 -9.02 11.82
CA SER A 356 -6.51 -8.43 10.73
C SER A 356 -6.25 -9.04 9.35
N PHE A 357 -5.30 -9.99 9.28
CA PHE A 357 -5.01 -10.83 8.12
C PHE A 357 -5.41 -12.27 8.48
N PRO A 358 -6.63 -12.72 8.15
CA PRO A 358 -7.14 -14.02 8.60
C PRO A 358 -6.25 -15.20 8.24
N GLU A 359 -5.55 -15.10 7.11
CA GLU A 359 -4.65 -16.13 6.58
C GLU A 359 -3.41 -16.36 7.45
N LEU A 360 -3.01 -15.34 8.26
CA LEU A 360 -1.85 -15.40 9.16
C LEU A 360 -2.22 -15.87 10.58
N GLY A 361 -3.42 -15.56 11.03
CA GLY A 361 -3.87 -15.88 12.40
C GLY A 361 -3.04 -15.19 13.47
N ASP A 362 -2.97 -15.81 14.66
CA ASP A 362 -2.31 -15.26 15.85
C ASP A 362 -0.86 -15.76 16.03
N ARG A 363 -0.21 -16.15 14.94
CA ARG A 363 1.20 -16.62 14.95
C ARG A 363 2.15 -15.69 14.20
N TYR A 364 1.65 -14.56 13.74
CA TYR A 364 2.45 -13.60 13.00
C TYR A 364 2.26 -12.20 13.55
N PHE A 365 3.33 -11.44 13.56
CA PHE A 365 3.29 -10.00 13.81
C PHE A 365 4.18 -9.27 12.82
N ARG A 366 3.91 -7.99 12.62
CA ARG A 366 4.71 -7.13 11.77
C ARG A 366 5.31 -6.01 12.59
N VAL A 367 6.58 -5.68 12.34
CA VAL A 367 7.30 -4.58 12.98
C VAL A 367 7.86 -3.63 11.92
N ALA A 368 7.69 -2.34 12.09
CA ALA A 368 8.36 -1.33 11.30
C ALA A 368 9.88 -1.39 11.55
N VAL A 369 10.68 -1.09 10.52
CA VAL A 369 12.09 -0.79 10.71
C VAL A 369 12.18 0.64 11.20
N ARG A 370 12.85 0.87 12.34
CA ARG A 370 13.04 2.18 12.95
C ARG A 370 14.53 2.52 13.08
N THR A 371 14.87 3.53 13.86
CA THR A 371 16.28 3.83 14.16
C THR A 371 16.97 2.63 14.82
N GLU A 372 18.29 2.53 14.71
CA GLU A 372 19.06 1.44 15.35
C GLU A 372 18.80 1.38 16.86
N THR A 373 18.71 2.54 17.52
CA THR A 373 18.38 2.65 18.94
C THR A 373 16.96 2.12 19.24
N ASP A 374 15.97 2.50 18.43
CA ASP A 374 14.60 2.01 18.61
C ASP A 374 14.52 0.50 18.38
N ASN A 375 15.19 0.01 17.32
CA ASN A 375 15.25 -1.41 16.99
C ASN A 375 15.86 -2.22 18.15
N GLN A 376 16.94 -1.71 18.76
CA GLN A 376 17.55 -2.37 19.92
C GLN A 376 16.58 -2.43 21.11
N ARG A 377 15.84 -1.34 21.39
CA ARG A 377 14.81 -1.35 22.44
C ARG A 377 13.73 -2.40 22.19
N LEU A 378 13.31 -2.60 20.93
CA LEU A 378 12.37 -3.67 20.60
C LEU A 378 12.96 -5.05 20.88
N LEU A 379 14.22 -5.29 20.48
CA LEU A 379 14.91 -6.56 20.68
C LEU A 379 15.09 -6.86 22.18
N ASP A 380 15.47 -5.86 22.97
CA ASP A 380 15.60 -5.99 24.43
C ASP A 380 14.24 -6.30 25.09
N GLY A 381 13.18 -5.59 24.65
CA GLY A 381 11.81 -5.83 25.13
C GLY A 381 11.28 -7.23 24.78
N LEU A 382 11.57 -7.73 23.56
CA LEU A 382 11.21 -9.08 23.16
C LEU A 382 11.99 -10.13 23.95
N ASN A 383 13.30 -9.94 24.15
CA ASN A 383 14.13 -10.86 24.93
C ASN A 383 13.69 -10.96 26.40
N LEU A 384 13.10 -9.89 26.94
CA LEU A 384 12.58 -9.88 28.32
C LEU A 384 11.31 -10.75 28.49
N ILE A 385 10.48 -10.88 27.43
CA ILE A 385 9.14 -11.48 27.54
C ILE A 385 9.01 -12.85 26.88
N LEU A 386 10.01 -13.28 26.08
CA LEU A 386 10.08 -14.61 25.46
C LEU A 386 10.56 -15.65 26.45
#